data_841980965399881d5d2f896335b2ca73
#
_entry.id   841980965399881d5d2f896335b2ca73
#
_cell.length_a   1.000
_cell.length_b   1.000
_cell.length_c   1.000
_cell.angle_alpha   90.00
_cell.angle_beta   90.00
_cell.angle_gamma   90.00
#
_symmetry.space_group_name_H-M   'P 1'
#
loop_
_entity.id
_entity.type
_entity.pdbx_description
1 polymer ?
#
loop_
_entity_poly.entity_id
_entity_poly.type
_entity_poly.pdbx_seq_one_letter_code
_entity_poly.pdbx_strand_id
1 'polypeptide(L)'
;MRHHMTQWLRGLMVASALLSLSAMVAAQNPQVKFQTSAGEFTVELYADKAPKTVENFLQYVKDKHYHGTIFHRVIPNFMVQGGGFDTKYAEKATRAPVPHEGREALARGGPRNVTGTLAMARTNDPQSATAQFFINVQDNAFLDPVLIPPGDPVPKFEYQGQTYKDTPRASLLNAPQLFGYTVFGKVISGMDVISKIKSTPTGAGGPFRSDVPQTPIIINSATLAK
;
A
#
# COMPACT_ATOMS: atom_id res chain seq x y z
N MET A 1 42.44 -70.84 42.25
CA MET A 1 42.35 -69.85 43.35
C MET A 1 42.36 -68.44 42.77
N ARG A 2 41.42 -67.66 43.26
CA ARG A 2 41.28 -66.25 43.11
C ARG A 2 40.69 -65.67 41.76
N HIS A 3 39.45 -65.29 41.91
CA HIS A 3 38.60 -64.42 41.07
C HIS A 3 39.17 -63.04 40.98
N HIS A 4 39.10 -62.43 39.78
CA HIS A 4 39.00 -60.99 39.64
C HIS A 4 37.84 -60.63 38.68
N MET A 5 36.89 -60.09 39.31
CA MET A 5 35.61 -59.53 38.74
C MET A 5 35.93 -58.14 38.28
N THR A 6 35.91 -57.88 37.01
CA THR A 6 35.99 -56.50 36.42
C THR A 6 34.64 -56.03 36.07
N GLN A 7 34.16 -55.01 36.80
CA GLN A 7 32.91 -54.32 36.57
C GLN A 7 33.03 -53.36 35.37
N TRP A 8 32.11 -53.50 34.42
CA TRP A 8 31.97 -52.58 33.32
C TRP A 8 31.00 -51.48 33.74
N LEU A 9 31.51 -50.24 33.93
CA LEU A 9 30.71 -49.02 34.05
C LEU A 9 30.21 -48.61 32.67
N ARG A 10 28.91 -48.76 32.46
CA ARG A 10 28.21 -48.16 31.30
C ARG A 10 27.91 -46.71 31.60
N GLY A 11 28.70 -45.81 31.04
CA GLY A 11 28.39 -44.39 31.04
C GLY A 11 27.25 -44.10 30.05
N LEU A 12 26.08 -43.67 30.55
CA LEU A 12 25.01 -43.09 29.75
C LEU A 12 25.40 -41.65 29.36
N MET A 13 25.75 -41.42 28.11
CA MET A 13 25.80 -40.07 27.55
C MET A 13 24.35 -39.65 27.22
N VAL A 14 23.80 -38.75 28.02
CA VAL A 14 22.57 -38.03 27.69
C VAL A 14 22.95 -36.88 26.77
N ALA A 15 22.74 -37.06 25.49
CA ALA A 15 22.87 -35.98 24.51
C ALA A 15 21.62 -35.08 24.62
N SER A 16 21.74 -33.95 25.32
CA SER A 16 20.71 -32.91 25.35
C SER A 16 20.73 -32.16 24.01
N ALA A 17 19.83 -32.55 23.12
CA ALA A 17 19.57 -31.78 21.91
C ALA A 17 18.80 -30.52 22.30
N LEU A 18 19.49 -29.38 22.43
CA LEU A 18 18.91 -28.05 22.51
C LEU A 18 18.30 -27.71 21.13
N LEU A 19 17.02 -27.96 20.96
CA LEU A 19 16.25 -27.38 19.85
C LEU A 19 16.18 -25.87 20.07
N SER A 20 17.03 -25.13 19.37
CA SER A 20 16.92 -23.68 19.25
C SER A 20 15.67 -23.36 18.40
N LEU A 21 14.54 -23.12 19.03
CA LEU A 21 13.39 -22.49 18.38
C LEU A 21 13.80 -21.06 18.05
N SER A 22 14.34 -20.83 16.87
CA SER A 22 14.44 -19.48 16.31
C SER A 22 13.01 -19.00 16.02
N ALA A 23 12.41 -18.31 16.98
CA ALA A 23 11.19 -17.57 16.73
C ALA A 23 11.49 -16.58 15.59
N MET A 24 10.97 -16.83 14.40
CA MET A 24 10.91 -15.82 13.34
C MET A 24 10.04 -14.69 13.89
N VAL A 25 10.67 -13.65 14.41
CA VAL A 25 10.00 -12.39 14.68
C VAL A 25 9.61 -11.87 13.31
N ALA A 26 8.34 -12.01 12.96
CA ALA A 26 7.81 -11.36 11.77
C ALA A 26 8.12 -9.86 11.89
N ALA A 27 8.86 -9.32 10.93
CA ALA A 27 9.18 -7.89 10.94
C ALA A 27 7.88 -7.11 10.98
N GLN A 28 7.72 -6.26 11.99
CA GLN A 28 6.51 -5.46 12.15
C GLN A 28 6.40 -4.52 10.94
N ASN A 29 5.21 -4.42 10.37
CA ASN A 29 4.94 -3.51 9.26
C ASN A 29 5.31 -2.06 9.64
N PRO A 30 6.00 -1.32 8.77
CA PRO A 30 6.31 0.08 9.03
C PRO A 30 5.04 0.89 9.22
N GLN A 31 5.07 1.83 10.16
CA GLN A 31 3.97 2.76 10.39
C GLN A 31 4.43 4.19 10.13
N VAL A 32 3.55 4.98 9.53
CA VAL A 32 3.81 6.41 9.25
C VAL A 32 2.72 7.25 9.90
N LYS A 33 3.15 8.21 10.73
CA LYS A 33 2.28 9.19 11.35
C LYS A 33 2.22 10.43 10.49
N PHE A 34 1.01 10.85 10.14
CA PHE A 34 0.72 12.10 9.47
C PHE A 34 0.17 13.11 10.46
N GLN A 35 0.75 14.30 10.45
CA GLN A 35 0.19 15.48 11.11
C GLN A 35 -0.36 16.40 10.04
N THR A 36 -1.65 16.70 10.11
CA THR A 36 -2.31 17.57 9.13
C THR A 36 -3.00 18.74 9.82
N SER A 37 -3.41 19.73 9.03
CA SER A 37 -4.25 20.83 9.54
C SER A 37 -5.64 20.37 10.01
N ALA A 38 -6.10 19.17 9.60
CA ALA A 38 -7.36 18.57 10.03
C ALA A 38 -7.23 17.66 11.27
N GLY A 39 -6.00 17.32 11.68
CA GLY A 39 -5.69 16.39 12.78
C GLY A 39 -4.61 15.39 12.41
N GLU A 40 -4.40 14.41 13.26
CA GLU A 40 -3.38 13.37 13.09
C GLU A 40 -4.01 12.03 12.71
N PHE A 41 -3.34 11.27 11.84
CA PHE A 41 -3.68 9.88 11.56
C PHE A 41 -2.42 9.06 11.35
N THR A 42 -2.51 7.75 11.55
CA THR A 42 -1.40 6.81 11.36
C THR A 42 -1.79 5.75 10.36
N VAL A 43 -0.86 5.42 9.48
CA VAL A 43 -1.00 4.34 8.49
C VAL A 43 0.00 3.23 8.76
N GLU A 44 -0.42 2.00 8.58
CA GLU A 44 0.43 0.82 8.50
C GLU A 44 0.69 0.50 7.02
N LEU A 45 1.94 0.14 6.69
CA LEU A 45 2.38 -0.13 5.33
C LEU A 45 2.68 -1.62 5.14
N TYR A 46 2.16 -2.23 4.09
CA TYR A 46 2.27 -3.66 3.83
C TYR A 46 3.51 -3.99 2.98
N ALA A 47 4.69 -3.94 3.62
CA ALA A 47 5.97 -4.17 2.95
C ALA A 47 6.13 -5.59 2.37
N ASP A 48 5.45 -6.57 2.95
CA ASP A 48 5.41 -7.96 2.46
C ASP A 48 4.48 -8.15 1.25
N LYS A 49 3.53 -7.22 1.02
CA LYS A 49 2.58 -7.27 -0.10
C LYS A 49 3.06 -6.44 -1.30
N ALA A 50 3.47 -5.20 -1.06
CA ALA A 50 3.90 -4.25 -2.08
C ALA A 50 5.28 -3.64 -1.72
N PRO A 51 6.37 -4.43 -1.70
CA PRO A 51 7.67 -4.01 -1.16
C PRO A 51 8.26 -2.80 -1.86
N LYS A 52 8.23 -2.73 -3.19
CA LYS A 52 8.78 -1.60 -3.96
C LYS A 52 7.97 -0.33 -3.74
N THR A 53 6.65 -0.45 -3.68
CA THR A 53 5.75 0.67 -3.42
C THR A 53 5.97 1.23 -2.01
N VAL A 54 6.08 0.35 -1.01
CA VAL A 54 6.35 0.75 0.38
C VAL A 54 7.73 1.40 0.50
N GLU A 55 8.78 0.83 -0.11
CA GLU A 55 10.12 1.41 -0.12
C GLU A 55 10.12 2.82 -0.74
N ASN A 56 9.49 2.99 -1.92
CA ASN A 56 9.33 4.27 -2.59
C ASN A 56 8.62 5.30 -1.69
N PHE A 57 7.50 4.90 -1.07
CA PHE A 57 6.74 5.78 -0.18
C PHE A 57 7.56 6.19 1.05
N LEU A 58 8.25 5.25 1.70
CA LEU A 58 9.13 5.52 2.84
C LEU A 58 10.30 6.42 2.48
N GLN A 59 10.81 6.32 1.26
CA GLN A 59 11.86 7.24 0.80
C GLN A 59 11.33 8.68 0.69
N TYR A 60 10.09 8.89 0.18
CA TYR A 60 9.46 10.22 0.19
C TYR A 60 9.19 10.73 1.62
N VAL A 61 8.80 9.85 2.56
CA VAL A 61 8.67 10.19 3.99
C VAL A 61 10.01 10.67 4.55
N LYS A 62 11.09 9.91 4.31
CA LYS A 62 12.45 10.24 4.77
C LYS A 62 12.95 11.57 4.19
N ASP A 63 12.67 11.81 2.92
CA ASP A 63 13.06 13.05 2.23
C ASP A 63 12.16 14.24 2.60
N LYS A 64 11.19 14.05 3.52
CA LYS A 64 10.22 15.07 3.92
C LYS A 64 9.41 15.64 2.75
N HIS A 65 9.24 14.86 1.66
CA HIS A 65 8.52 15.29 0.47
C HIS A 65 7.08 15.72 0.79
N TYR A 66 6.40 15.00 1.68
CA TYR A 66 5.01 15.27 2.03
C TYR A 66 4.81 16.54 2.88
N HIS A 67 5.87 17.09 3.49
CA HIS A 67 5.76 18.30 4.31
C HIS A 67 5.35 19.48 3.44
N GLY A 68 4.28 20.17 3.85
CA GLY A 68 3.71 21.31 3.14
C GLY A 68 2.90 20.94 1.89
N THR A 69 2.69 19.64 1.61
CA THR A 69 1.77 19.23 0.56
C THR A 69 0.32 19.26 1.05
N ILE A 70 -0.63 19.25 0.12
CA ILE A 70 -2.07 19.31 0.42
C ILE A 70 -2.80 18.05 -0.05
N PHE A 71 -3.97 17.82 0.54
CA PHE A 71 -5.00 17.00 -0.08
C PHE A 71 -5.69 17.86 -1.14
N HIS A 72 -5.27 17.70 -2.39
CA HIS A 72 -5.71 18.55 -3.51
C HIS A 72 -6.97 18.04 -4.22
N ARG A 73 -7.40 16.80 -3.90
CA ARG A 73 -8.63 16.22 -4.46
C ARG A 73 -9.36 15.40 -3.41
N VAL A 74 -10.58 15.78 -3.13
CA VAL A 74 -11.45 15.16 -2.11
C VAL A 74 -12.83 14.91 -2.71
N ILE A 75 -13.21 13.64 -2.77
CA ILE A 75 -14.54 13.21 -3.22
C ILE A 75 -15.18 12.40 -2.10
N PRO A 76 -16.27 12.90 -1.47
CA PRO A 76 -16.80 12.37 -0.20
C PRO A 76 -17.15 10.87 -0.19
N ASN A 77 -17.65 10.36 -1.32
CA ASN A 77 -18.06 8.96 -1.48
C ASN A 77 -17.10 8.19 -2.40
N PHE A 78 -15.82 8.53 -2.35
CA PHE A 78 -14.81 7.88 -3.18
C PHE A 78 -13.46 7.82 -2.45
N MET A 79 -12.68 8.91 -2.45
CA MET A 79 -11.33 8.93 -1.89
C MET A 79 -10.89 10.36 -1.53
N VAL A 80 -9.83 10.45 -0.75
CA VAL A 80 -9.06 11.68 -0.52
C VAL A 80 -7.65 11.50 -1.04
N GLN A 81 -7.20 12.37 -1.97
CA GLN A 81 -5.91 12.26 -2.67
C GLN A 81 -4.99 13.43 -2.32
N GLY A 82 -3.73 13.14 -2.04
CA GLY A 82 -2.75 14.15 -1.67
C GLY A 82 -1.30 13.77 -1.98
N GLY A 83 -0.38 14.58 -1.48
CA GLY A 83 1.07 14.31 -1.50
C GLY A 83 1.81 14.77 -2.77
N GLY A 84 1.16 15.45 -3.72
CA GLY A 84 1.79 15.87 -4.96
C GLY A 84 1.97 17.39 -5.10
N PHE A 85 1.11 18.18 -4.49
CA PHE A 85 1.05 19.63 -4.68
C PHE A 85 1.23 20.37 -3.36
N ASP A 86 1.87 21.53 -3.41
CA ASP A 86 1.97 22.45 -2.28
C ASP A 86 0.71 23.34 -2.16
N THR A 87 0.71 24.24 -1.17
CA THR A 87 -0.41 25.17 -0.92
C THR A 87 -0.64 26.22 -2.01
N LYS A 88 0.31 26.35 -2.97
CA LYS A 88 0.18 27.21 -4.15
C LYS A 88 -0.19 26.40 -5.40
N TYR A 89 -0.49 25.13 -5.22
CA TYR A 89 -0.75 24.15 -6.29
C TYR A 89 0.45 23.93 -7.23
N ALA A 90 1.67 24.22 -6.79
CA ALA A 90 2.87 23.83 -7.49
C ALA A 90 3.12 22.34 -7.26
N GLU A 91 3.34 21.60 -8.34
CA GLU A 91 3.69 20.17 -8.24
C GLU A 91 5.11 20.04 -7.70
N LYS A 92 5.29 19.18 -6.69
CA LYS A 92 6.62 18.91 -6.12
C LYS A 92 7.36 17.91 -7.01
N ALA A 93 8.65 18.16 -7.21
CA ALA A 93 9.52 17.26 -7.96
C ALA A 93 9.49 15.84 -7.40
N THR A 94 9.41 14.85 -8.28
CA THR A 94 9.32 13.45 -7.93
C THR A 94 10.55 12.66 -8.38
N ARG A 95 10.74 11.48 -7.79
CA ARG A 95 11.69 10.46 -8.23
C ARG A 95 11.16 9.75 -9.48
N ALA A 96 11.93 8.82 -10.02
CA ALA A 96 11.46 7.93 -11.09
C ALA A 96 10.21 7.14 -10.60
N PRO A 97 9.28 6.80 -11.51
CA PRO A 97 8.11 6.02 -11.18
C PRO A 97 8.46 4.65 -10.58
N VAL A 98 7.60 4.17 -9.68
CA VAL A 98 7.70 2.81 -9.12
C VAL A 98 6.89 1.83 -9.97
N PRO A 99 7.40 0.60 -10.22
CA PRO A 99 6.64 -0.43 -10.91
C PRO A 99 5.31 -0.73 -10.22
N HIS A 100 4.27 -0.99 -11.02
CA HIS A 100 2.96 -1.35 -10.49
C HIS A 100 2.96 -2.74 -9.85
N GLU A 101 2.60 -2.83 -8.57
CA GLU A 101 2.60 -4.08 -7.79
C GLU A 101 1.19 -4.58 -7.42
N GLY A 102 0.13 -4.01 -8.00
CA GLY A 102 -1.23 -4.28 -7.53
C GLY A 102 -1.66 -5.73 -7.63
N ARG A 103 -1.35 -6.42 -8.73
CA ARG A 103 -1.69 -7.83 -8.91
C ARG A 103 -0.88 -8.73 -7.98
N GLU A 104 0.41 -8.45 -7.85
CA GLU A 104 1.32 -9.16 -6.96
C GLU A 104 0.92 -8.96 -5.50
N ALA A 105 0.52 -7.76 -5.11
CA ALA A 105 0.03 -7.45 -3.78
C ALA A 105 -1.21 -8.27 -3.44
N LEU A 106 -2.21 -8.31 -4.35
CA LEU A 106 -3.40 -9.15 -4.18
C LEU A 106 -3.06 -10.65 -4.14
N ALA A 107 -2.18 -11.12 -5.00
CA ALA A 107 -1.75 -12.53 -5.03
C ALA A 107 -1.04 -12.95 -3.73
N ARG A 108 -0.38 -12.01 -3.05
CA ARG A 108 0.22 -12.20 -1.72
C ARG A 108 -0.78 -12.02 -0.57
N GLY A 109 -2.08 -11.94 -0.84
CA GLY A 109 -3.11 -11.73 0.17
C GLY A 109 -3.20 -10.30 0.71
N GLY A 110 -2.73 -9.32 -0.06
CA GLY A 110 -2.93 -7.90 0.24
C GLY A 110 -4.40 -7.47 0.13
N PRO A 111 -4.78 -6.38 0.79
CA PRO A 111 -6.16 -5.90 0.76
C PRO A 111 -6.53 -5.32 -0.60
N ARG A 112 -7.84 -5.30 -0.84
CA ARG A 112 -8.47 -4.58 -1.95
C ARG A 112 -8.61 -3.08 -1.63
N ASN A 113 -9.11 -2.30 -2.59
CA ASN A 113 -9.45 -0.89 -2.40
C ASN A 113 -10.72 -0.75 -1.56
N VAL A 114 -10.61 -1.07 -0.27
CA VAL A 114 -11.69 -0.94 0.71
C VAL A 114 -11.47 0.27 1.62
N THR A 115 -12.49 0.67 2.34
CA THR A 115 -12.45 1.83 3.26
C THR A 115 -11.24 1.82 4.16
N GLY A 116 -10.52 2.94 4.20
CA GLY A 116 -9.32 3.16 5.00
C GLY A 116 -8.03 2.69 4.36
N THR A 117 -8.03 1.99 3.22
CA THR A 117 -6.79 1.58 2.54
C THR A 117 -6.12 2.73 1.81
N LEU A 118 -4.77 2.67 1.78
CA LEU A 118 -3.92 3.57 0.98
C LEU A 118 -3.57 2.90 -0.34
N ALA A 119 -3.70 3.65 -1.43
CA ALA A 119 -3.26 3.22 -2.75
C ALA A 119 -2.46 4.32 -3.47
N MET A 120 -1.57 3.91 -4.39
CA MET A 120 -0.80 4.85 -5.20
C MET A 120 -1.68 5.48 -6.27
N ALA A 121 -1.68 6.81 -6.32
CA ALA A 121 -2.23 7.53 -7.46
C ALA A 121 -1.28 7.42 -8.67
N ARG A 122 -1.84 7.42 -9.85
CA ARG A 122 -1.12 7.32 -11.14
C ARG A 122 -1.90 8.02 -12.26
N THR A 123 -1.26 8.23 -13.39
CA THR A 123 -1.91 8.65 -14.61
C THR A 123 -2.61 7.45 -15.30
N ASN A 124 -3.02 7.61 -16.55
CA ASN A 124 -3.54 6.49 -17.34
C ASN A 124 -2.48 5.39 -17.60
N ASP A 125 -1.20 5.74 -17.54
CA ASP A 125 -0.12 4.76 -17.57
C ASP A 125 -0.02 4.05 -16.21
N PRO A 126 -0.20 2.72 -16.15
CA PRO A 126 -0.07 1.95 -14.91
C PRO A 126 1.30 2.05 -14.24
N GLN A 127 2.35 2.35 -15.01
CA GLN A 127 3.73 2.44 -14.52
C GLN A 127 4.15 3.87 -14.13
N SER A 128 3.21 4.80 -13.97
CA SER A 128 3.49 6.22 -13.72
C SER A 128 3.42 6.67 -12.26
N ALA A 129 3.16 5.76 -11.32
CA ALA A 129 3.05 6.10 -9.91
C ALA A 129 4.37 6.64 -9.34
N THR A 130 4.33 7.76 -8.62
CA THR A 130 5.52 8.38 -7.99
C THR A 130 5.30 8.63 -6.50
N ALA A 131 4.85 9.83 -6.11
CA ALA A 131 4.68 10.26 -4.71
C ALA A 131 3.22 10.32 -4.27
N GLN A 132 2.30 10.63 -5.18
CA GLN A 132 0.90 10.86 -4.84
C GLN A 132 0.20 9.57 -4.39
N PHE A 133 -0.61 9.69 -3.35
CA PHE A 133 -1.41 8.61 -2.82
C PHE A 133 -2.85 9.04 -2.60
N PHE A 134 -3.75 8.08 -2.46
CA PHE A 134 -5.10 8.35 -1.99
C PHE A 134 -5.50 7.38 -0.88
N ILE A 135 -6.45 7.82 -0.05
CA ILE A 135 -7.08 7.00 0.98
C ILE A 135 -8.53 6.77 0.54
N ASN A 136 -8.91 5.50 0.46
CA ASN A 136 -10.28 5.12 0.16
C ASN A 136 -11.20 5.49 1.33
N VAL A 137 -12.30 6.22 1.06
CA VAL A 137 -13.29 6.59 2.10
C VAL A 137 -14.58 5.80 2.00
N GLN A 138 -14.62 4.88 1.05
CA GLN A 138 -15.59 3.78 0.91
C GLN A 138 -14.93 2.60 0.17
N ASP A 139 -15.66 1.52 0.00
CA ASP A 139 -15.20 0.36 -0.76
C ASP A 139 -15.32 0.63 -2.27
N ASN A 140 -14.19 0.58 -2.96
CA ASN A 140 -14.04 0.97 -4.37
C ASN A 140 -13.56 -0.23 -5.20
N ALA A 141 -14.34 -1.30 -5.26
CA ALA A 141 -13.96 -2.55 -5.93
C ALA A 141 -13.58 -2.37 -7.41
N PHE A 142 -14.08 -1.32 -8.08
CA PHE A 142 -13.73 -0.99 -9.46
C PHE A 142 -12.28 -0.49 -9.64
N LEU A 143 -11.60 -0.14 -8.54
CA LEU A 143 -10.17 0.19 -8.52
C LEU A 143 -9.26 -1.01 -8.30
N ASP A 144 -9.82 -2.18 -8.05
CA ASP A 144 -9.01 -3.36 -7.75
C ASP A 144 -8.27 -3.86 -8.99
N PRO A 145 -7.01 -4.29 -8.82
CA PRO A 145 -6.30 -5.01 -9.87
C PRO A 145 -7.03 -6.31 -10.23
N VAL A 146 -7.02 -6.65 -11.51
CA VAL A 146 -7.64 -7.86 -12.01
C VAL A 146 -6.62 -9.00 -12.03
N LEU A 147 -6.91 -10.07 -11.30
CA LEU A 147 -6.14 -11.31 -11.38
C LEU A 147 -6.57 -12.07 -12.64
N ILE A 148 -5.67 -12.14 -13.61
CA ILE A 148 -5.94 -12.82 -14.87
C ILE A 148 -5.99 -14.35 -14.66
N PRO A 149 -7.08 -15.04 -15.06
CA PRO A 149 -7.20 -16.49 -14.92
C PRO A 149 -6.07 -17.25 -15.61
N PRO A 150 -5.80 -18.50 -15.23
CA PRO A 150 -4.77 -19.32 -15.90
C PRO A 150 -5.12 -19.62 -17.35
N GLY A 151 -4.11 -20.00 -18.13
CA GLY A 151 -4.23 -20.34 -19.56
C GLY A 151 -3.56 -19.29 -20.47
N ASP A 152 -3.15 -19.74 -21.65
CA ASP A 152 -2.69 -18.92 -22.76
C ASP A 152 -3.00 -19.63 -24.09
N PRO A 153 -4.02 -19.21 -24.81
CA PRO A 153 -4.90 -18.08 -24.52
C PRO A 153 -5.77 -18.32 -23.27
N VAL A 154 -6.22 -17.23 -22.64
CA VAL A 154 -7.19 -17.28 -21.54
C VAL A 154 -8.56 -17.61 -22.12
N PRO A 155 -9.21 -18.74 -21.71
CA PRO A 155 -10.40 -19.23 -22.39
C PRO A 155 -11.58 -18.26 -22.35
N LYS A 156 -11.93 -17.80 -21.16
CA LYS A 156 -12.99 -16.79 -20.94
C LYS A 156 -12.86 -16.15 -19.57
N PHE A 157 -12.98 -14.83 -19.48
CA PHE A 157 -13.31 -14.15 -18.24
C PHE A 157 -14.09 -12.87 -18.51
N GLU A 158 -14.74 -12.34 -17.48
CA GLU A 158 -15.56 -11.14 -17.57
C GLU A 158 -15.04 -10.07 -16.61
N TYR A 159 -15.00 -8.83 -17.07
CA TYR A 159 -14.61 -7.69 -16.26
C TYR A 159 -15.39 -6.45 -16.69
N GLN A 160 -16.09 -5.80 -15.75
CA GLN A 160 -16.90 -4.60 -15.98
C GLN A 160 -17.85 -4.70 -17.19
N GLY A 161 -18.51 -5.85 -17.34
CA GLY A 161 -19.45 -6.11 -18.44
C GLY A 161 -18.80 -6.47 -19.78
N GLN A 162 -17.46 -6.46 -19.87
CA GLN A 162 -16.74 -6.91 -21.05
C GLN A 162 -16.34 -8.38 -20.91
N THR A 163 -16.62 -9.17 -21.94
CA THR A 163 -16.20 -10.57 -22.05
C THR A 163 -14.91 -10.65 -22.85
N TYR A 164 -13.89 -11.26 -22.26
CA TYR A 164 -12.63 -11.65 -22.89
C TYR A 164 -12.70 -13.15 -23.17
N LYS A 165 -12.49 -13.55 -24.43
CA LYS A 165 -12.57 -14.95 -24.86
C LYS A 165 -11.35 -15.29 -25.71
N ASP A 166 -10.75 -16.45 -25.45
CA ASP A 166 -9.58 -16.95 -26.18
C ASP A 166 -8.50 -15.87 -26.42
N THR A 167 -8.31 -15.04 -25.39
CA THR A 167 -7.45 -13.85 -25.49
C THR A 167 -6.03 -14.19 -25.06
N PRO A 168 -5.00 -13.84 -25.86
CA PRO A 168 -3.61 -14.04 -25.45
C PRO A 168 -3.35 -13.43 -24.07
N ARG A 169 -2.77 -14.22 -23.16
CA ARG A 169 -2.51 -13.80 -21.79
C ARG A 169 -1.69 -12.52 -21.70
N ALA A 170 -0.67 -12.37 -22.57
CA ALA A 170 0.16 -11.17 -22.62
C ALA A 170 -0.67 -9.91 -22.91
N SER A 171 -1.67 -9.97 -23.80
CA SER A 171 -2.56 -8.84 -24.08
C SER A 171 -3.35 -8.41 -22.87
N LEU A 172 -3.85 -9.36 -22.06
CA LEU A 172 -4.58 -9.08 -20.83
C LEU A 172 -3.66 -8.51 -19.73
N LEU A 173 -2.46 -9.07 -19.60
CA LEU A 173 -1.49 -8.58 -18.62
C LEU A 173 -1.07 -7.13 -18.88
N ASN A 174 -1.05 -6.71 -20.14
CA ASN A 174 -0.66 -5.37 -20.57
C ASN A 174 -1.84 -4.40 -20.78
N ALA A 175 -3.08 -4.85 -20.60
CA ALA A 175 -4.28 -4.02 -20.76
C ALA A 175 -4.39 -3.00 -19.61
N PRO A 176 -4.27 -1.67 -19.86
CA PRO A 176 -4.21 -0.65 -18.78
C PRO A 176 -5.42 -0.67 -17.85
N GLN A 177 -6.62 -0.97 -18.36
CA GLN A 177 -7.86 -1.03 -17.60
C GLN A 177 -7.90 -2.20 -16.59
N LEU A 178 -7.03 -3.21 -16.73
CA LEU A 178 -6.99 -4.37 -15.86
C LEU A 178 -5.94 -4.26 -14.74
N PHE A 179 -5.16 -3.18 -14.72
CA PHE A 179 -4.13 -2.98 -13.69
C PHE A 179 -4.71 -2.59 -12.33
N GLY A 180 -5.76 -1.76 -12.31
CA GLY A 180 -6.27 -1.18 -11.07
C GLY A 180 -5.25 -0.28 -10.39
N TYR A 181 -5.28 -0.27 -9.05
CA TYR A 181 -4.39 0.54 -8.20
C TYR A 181 -3.72 -0.32 -7.14
N THR A 182 -2.44 -0.07 -6.88
CA THR A 182 -1.66 -0.78 -5.87
C THR A 182 -2.04 -0.30 -4.47
N VAL A 183 -2.75 -1.12 -3.71
CA VAL A 183 -2.95 -0.91 -2.28
C VAL A 183 -1.68 -1.34 -1.55
N PHE A 184 -1.14 -0.44 -0.72
CA PHE A 184 0.13 -0.67 -0.02
C PHE A 184 0.09 -0.38 1.48
N GLY A 185 -1.06 0.01 2.02
CA GLY A 185 -1.22 0.29 3.44
C GLY A 185 -2.67 0.56 3.84
N LYS A 186 -2.87 0.85 5.13
CA LYS A 186 -4.18 1.16 5.70
C LYS A 186 -4.05 2.15 6.85
N VAL A 187 -5.03 3.01 7.03
CA VAL A 187 -5.20 3.84 8.23
C VAL A 187 -5.52 2.94 9.41
N ILE A 188 -4.70 2.98 10.45
CA ILE A 188 -4.88 2.21 11.70
C ILE A 188 -5.30 3.08 12.88
N SER A 189 -5.18 4.40 12.75
CA SER A 189 -5.61 5.38 13.76
C SER A 189 -5.97 6.70 13.08
N GLY A 190 -6.96 7.42 13.57
CA GLY A 190 -7.36 8.73 13.03
C GLY A 190 -8.33 8.66 11.85
N MET A 191 -9.16 7.62 11.73
CA MET A 191 -10.22 7.55 10.70
C MET A 191 -11.27 8.66 10.86
N ASP A 192 -11.44 9.22 12.05
CA ASP A 192 -12.25 10.42 12.28
C ASP A 192 -11.66 11.66 11.58
N VAL A 193 -10.31 11.78 11.54
CA VAL A 193 -9.62 12.82 10.77
C VAL A 193 -9.87 12.64 9.27
N ILE A 194 -9.77 11.41 8.76
CA ILE A 194 -10.10 11.12 7.35
C ILE A 194 -11.57 11.46 7.06
N SER A 195 -12.48 11.20 8.02
CA SER A 195 -13.89 11.57 7.90
C SER A 195 -14.10 13.09 7.88
N LYS A 196 -13.32 13.86 8.64
CA LYS A 196 -13.33 15.34 8.55
C LYS A 196 -12.84 15.80 7.18
N ILE A 197 -11.74 15.22 6.69
CA ILE A 197 -11.18 15.57 5.37
C ILE A 197 -12.23 15.33 4.28
N LYS A 198 -12.84 14.14 4.22
CA LYS A 198 -13.83 13.81 3.18
C LYS A 198 -15.08 14.68 3.21
N SER A 199 -15.40 15.27 4.36
CA SER A 199 -16.59 16.12 4.54
C SER A 199 -16.32 17.61 4.32
N THR A 200 -15.08 17.98 3.98
CA THR A 200 -14.71 19.36 3.72
C THR A 200 -15.39 19.86 2.44
N PRO A 201 -15.97 21.07 2.43
CA PRO A 201 -16.51 21.68 1.22
C PRO A 201 -15.44 21.76 0.13
N THR A 202 -15.79 21.36 -1.09
CA THR A 202 -14.90 21.35 -2.24
C THR A 202 -15.38 22.23 -3.37
N GLY A 203 -14.48 22.65 -4.26
CA GLY A 203 -14.77 23.45 -5.42
C GLY A 203 -13.57 23.47 -6.37
N ALA A 204 -13.51 24.47 -7.24
CA ALA A 204 -12.32 24.72 -8.07
C ALA A 204 -11.18 25.29 -7.21
N GLY A 205 -9.93 24.96 -7.58
CA GLY A 205 -8.72 25.47 -6.91
C GLY A 205 -7.46 25.24 -7.73
N GLY A 206 -6.61 26.23 -7.83
CA GLY A 206 -5.41 26.16 -8.69
C GLY A 206 -5.76 25.74 -10.12
N PRO A 207 -5.09 24.69 -10.67
CA PRO A 207 -5.36 24.18 -12.01
C PRO A 207 -6.58 23.23 -12.07
N PHE A 208 -7.22 22.91 -10.93
CA PHE A 208 -8.29 21.92 -10.85
C PHE A 208 -9.66 22.59 -10.92
N ARG A 209 -10.57 22.01 -11.71
CA ARG A 209 -11.93 22.58 -11.93
C ARG A 209 -12.92 22.23 -10.82
N SER A 210 -12.64 21.19 -10.02
CA SER A 210 -13.53 20.69 -8.96
C SER A 210 -12.74 19.90 -7.92
N ASP A 211 -13.43 19.47 -6.87
CA ASP A 211 -12.96 18.49 -5.86
C ASP A 211 -11.80 18.97 -4.98
N VAL A 212 -11.43 20.24 -5.07
CA VAL A 212 -10.37 20.83 -4.23
C VAL A 212 -11.00 21.35 -2.94
N PRO A 213 -10.50 20.99 -1.75
CA PRO A 213 -10.93 21.59 -0.50
C PRO A 213 -10.84 23.12 -0.53
N GLN A 214 -11.95 23.81 -0.26
CA GLN A 214 -12.00 25.28 -0.24
C GLN A 214 -11.08 25.86 0.84
N THR A 215 -10.94 25.17 1.97
CA THR A 215 -9.91 25.44 2.96
C THR A 215 -8.83 24.38 2.77
N PRO A 216 -7.59 24.76 2.41
CA PRO A 216 -6.52 23.82 2.16
C PRO A 216 -6.25 22.90 3.36
N ILE A 217 -6.22 21.59 3.11
CA ILE A 217 -5.84 20.60 4.12
C ILE A 217 -4.38 20.23 3.89
N ILE A 218 -3.53 20.73 4.80
CA ILE A 218 -2.08 20.68 4.68
C ILE A 218 -1.53 19.48 5.45
N ILE A 219 -0.65 18.71 4.82
CA ILE A 219 0.19 17.71 5.49
C ILE A 219 1.39 18.45 6.09
N ASN A 220 1.34 18.73 7.38
CA ASN A 220 2.40 19.42 8.10
C ASN A 220 3.65 18.54 8.23
N SER A 221 3.44 17.24 8.47
CA SER A 221 4.52 16.25 8.46
C SER A 221 4.01 14.83 8.20
N ALA A 222 4.91 13.99 7.67
CA ALA A 222 4.78 12.56 7.61
C ALA A 222 6.09 11.94 8.13
N THR A 223 6.03 11.12 9.18
CA THR A 223 7.22 10.57 9.85
C THR A 223 7.00 9.11 10.22
N LEU A 224 8.07 8.31 10.24
CA LEU A 224 8.00 6.96 10.79
C LEU A 224 7.53 7.01 12.24
N ALA A 225 6.52 6.23 12.58
CA ALA A 225 6.13 6.01 13.96
C ALA A 225 7.19 5.13 14.65
N LYS A 226 7.46 5.46 15.93
CA LYS A 226 8.41 4.70 16.75
C LYS A 226 7.75 3.47 17.35
#